data_161f3d3eb971f7300d75be1081a33c35
#
_entry.id   161f3d3eb971f7300d75be1081a33c35
#
_cell.length_a   1.000
_cell.length_b   1.000
_cell.length_c   1.000
_cell.angle_alpha   90.00
_cell.angle_beta   90.00
_cell.angle_gamma   90.00
#
_symmetry.space_group_name_H-M   'P 1'
#
loop_
_entity.id
_entity.type
_entity.pdbx_description
1 polymer ?
#
loop_
_entity_poly.entity_id
_entity_poly.type
_entity_poly.pdbx_seq_one_letter_code
_entity_poly.pdbx_strand_id
1 'polypeptide(L)'
;MKDAYKSLHEALYHASYEANSNLSIKYIDSEELEQSSPKKLLEGCDGILVPGGFGDRGFEGKISAIQYARENNIPFFGICLGLQMAVLEFARNVCSIKDAQTRESKKRSKNYIIDIMESQ
;
A
#
# COMPACT_ATOMS: atom_id res chain seq x y z
N MET A 1 7.35 -3.78 15.92
CA MET A 1 7.02 -3.55 14.48
C MET A 1 8.23 -3.32 13.59
N LYS A 2 9.27 -2.62 14.03
CA LYS A 2 10.47 -2.37 13.21
C LYS A 2 11.21 -3.64 12.78
N ASP A 3 11.19 -4.69 13.59
CA ASP A 3 11.92 -5.95 13.30
C ASP A 3 11.27 -6.78 12.19
N ALA A 4 9.95 -6.68 11.99
CA ALA A 4 9.22 -7.42 10.95
C ALA A 4 9.62 -7.00 9.52
N TYR A 5 10.16 -5.79 9.35
CA TYR A 5 10.54 -5.22 8.06
C TYR A 5 12.04 -4.98 7.92
N LYS A 6 12.86 -5.66 8.74
CA LYS A 6 14.31 -5.45 8.75
C LYS A 6 14.94 -5.69 7.38
N SER A 7 14.60 -6.78 6.71
CA SER A 7 15.14 -7.10 5.39
C SER A 7 14.74 -6.08 4.32
N LEU A 8 13.51 -5.57 4.38
CA LEU A 8 13.05 -4.50 3.51
C LEU A 8 13.83 -3.21 3.75
N HIS A 9 14.01 -2.85 5.00
CA HIS A 9 14.79 -1.69 5.43
C HIS A 9 16.23 -1.75 4.90
N GLU A 10 16.90 -2.91 5.08
CA GLU A 10 18.24 -3.15 4.56
C GLU A 10 18.28 -3.03 3.03
N ALA A 11 17.31 -3.61 2.33
CA ALA A 11 17.23 -3.54 0.88
C ALA A 11 17.08 -2.10 0.39
N LEU A 12 16.29 -1.28 1.07
CA LEU A 12 16.11 0.14 0.73
C LEU A 12 17.41 0.92 0.91
N TYR A 13 18.17 0.68 1.98
CA TYR A 13 19.47 1.32 2.17
C TYR A 13 20.49 0.87 1.12
N HIS A 14 20.52 -0.41 0.76
CA HIS A 14 21.35 -0.91 -0.33
C HIS A 14 21.06 -0.17 -1.64
N ALA A 15 19.78 -0.05 -1.98
CA ALA A 15 19.35 0.65 -3.19
C ALA A 15 19.75 2.13 -3.16
N SER A 16 19.68 2.77 -1.99
CA SER A 16 20.08 4.17 -1.85
C SER A 16 21.57 4.39 -2.10
N TYR A 17 22.42 3.47 -1.68
CA TYR A 17 23.86 3.53 -1.94
C TYR A 17 24.16 3.41 -3.43
N GLU A 18 23.53 2.45 -4.12
CA GLU A 18 23.68 2.29 -5.57
C GLU A 18 23.18 3.51 -6.34
N ALA A 19 22.14 4.17 -5.84
CA ALA A 19 21.57 5.37 -6.45
C ALA A 19 22.28 6.67 -6.04
N ASN A 20 23.33 6.61 -5.23
CA ASN A 20 24.01 7.80 -4.65
C ASN A 20 23.03 8.77 -4.00
N SER A 21 22.06 8.26 -3.28
CA SER A 21 21.00 9.06 -2.66
C SER A 21 21.00 8.88 -1.15
N ASN A 22 20.69 9.95 -0.44
CA ASN A 22 20.41 9.87 0.99
C ASN A 22 18.96 9.43 1.20
N LEU A 23 18.78 8.34 1.91
CA LEU A 23 17.46 7.80 2.21
C LEU A 23 17.02 8.19 3.62
N SER A 24 15.84 8.79 3.73
CA SER A 24 15.16 9.00 5.00
C SER A 24 13.83 8.26 4.96
N ILE A 25 13.66 7.28 5.84
CA ILE A 25 12.45 6.45 5.89
C ILE A 25 11.52 6.97 6.97
N LYS A 26 10.32 7.34 6.56
CA LYS A 26 9.23 7.69 7.47
C LYS A 26 8.27 6.51 7.58
N TYR A 27 8.09 5.99 8.78
CA TYR A 27 7.15 4.90 9.05
C TYR A 27 5.78 5.48 9.40
N ILE A 28 4.76 5.01 8.71
CA ILE A 28 3.38 5.44 8.92
C ILE A 28 2.52 4.21 9.14
N ASP A 29 1.75 4.21 10.22
CA ASP A 29 0.79 3.14 10.48
C ASP A 29 -0.43 3.31 9.56
N SER A 30 -0.78 2.24 8.87
CA SER A 30 -1.94 2.26 7.96
C SER A 30 -3.26 2.53 8.66
N GLU A 31 -3.38 2.20 9.94
CA GLU A 31 -4.57 2.51 10.73
C GLU A 31 -4.70 4.01 11.02
N GLU A 32 -3.57 4.73 11.15
CA GLU A 32 -3.60 6.19 11.26
C GLU A 32 -4.15 6.83 9.99
N LEU A 33 -3.85 6.23 8.83
CA LEU A 33 -4.37 6.68 7.53
C LEU A 33 -5.88 6.45 7.36
N GLU A 34 -6.47 5.56 8.13
CA GLU A 34 -7.92 5.39 8.16
C GLU A 34 -8.64 6.51 8.93
N GLN A 35 -7.93 7.16 9.84
CA GLN A 35 -8.47 8.18 10.73
C GLN A 35 -8.04 9.61 10.38
N SER A 36 -7.02 9.75 9.55
CA SER A 36 -6.44 11.04 9.20
C SER A 36 -6.35 11.21 7.68
N SER A 37 -6.32 12.46 7.23
CA SER A 37 -6.09 12.76 5.81
C SER A 37 -4.73 12.23 5.36
N PRO A 38 -4.65 11.51 4.22
CA PRO A 38 -3.37 11.07 3.65
C PRO A 38 -2.40 12.23 3.44
N LYS A 39 -2.88 13.38 2.98
CA LYS A 39 -2.05 14.58 2.79
C LYS A 39 -1.29 14.96 4.05
N LYS A 40 -1.96 14.95 5.20
CA LYS A 40 -1.34 15.31 6.48
C LYS A 40 -0.16 14.41 6.86
N LEU A 41 -0.25 13.12 6.57
CA LEU A 41 0.75 12.14 6.94
C LEU A 41 1.83 11.94 5.88
N LEU A 42 1.49 12.11 4.60
CA LEU A 42 2.34 11.76 3.46
C LEU A 42 2.94 12.96 2.75
N GLU A 43 2.55 14.18 3.12
CA GLU A 43 3.07 15.39 2.49
C GLU A 43 4.61 15.46 2.60
N GLY A 44 5.27 15.79 1.49
CA GLY A 44 6.73 15.87 1.43
C GLY A 44 7.45 14.55 1.19
N CYS A 45 6.74 13.43 1.08
CA CYS A 45 7.35 12.15 0.70
C CYS A 45 7.69 12.13 -0.79
N ASP A 46 8.90 11.70 -1.12
CA ASP A 46 9.38 11.57 -2.50
C ASP A 46 9.02 10.22 -3.13
N GLY A 47 8.60 9.27 -2.33
CA GLY A 47 8.14 7.96 -2.74
C GLY A 47 7.33 7.30 -1.63
N ILE A 48 6.43 6.40 -2.01
CA ILE A 48 5.59 5.65 -1.07
C ILE A 48 5.75 4.17 -1.36
N LEU A 49 6.03 3.40 -0.31
CA LEU A 49 6.14 1.95 -0.38
C LEU A 49 5.14 1.31 0.57
N VAL A 50 4.33 0.39 0.03
CA VAL A 50 3.44 -0.44 0.84
C VAL A 50 3.97 -1.88 0.82
N PRO A 51 4.43 -2.39 1.96
CA PRO A 51 5.05 -3.71 2.05
C PRO A 51 4.03 -4.83 2.03
N GLY A 52 4.53 -6.06 2.02
CA GLY A 52 3.73 -7.26 2.23
C GLY A 52 3.17 -7.33 3.65
N GLY A 53 2.14 -8.14 3.82
CA GLY A 53 1.49 -8.37 5.09
C GLY A 53 0.37 -9.39 4.96
N PHE A 54 -0.29 -9.68 6.07
CA PHE A 54 -1.39 -10.63 6.14
C PHE A 54 -2.58 -10.02 6.91
N GLY A 55 -3.78 -10.51 6.61
CA GLY A 55 -5.02 -10.00 7.19
C GLY A 55 -5.46 -8.70 6.54
N ASP A 56 -6.58 -8.18 7.01
CA ASP A 56 -7.24 -7.00 6.42
C ASP A 56 -7.11 -5.73 7.26
N ARG A 57 -6.29 -5.76 8.29
CA ARG A 57 -6.02 -4.62 9.16
C ARG A 57 -5.34 -3.50 8.37
N GLY A 58 -5.93 -2.32 8.41
CA GLY A 58 -5.37 -1.14 7.75
C GLY A 58 -5.50 -1.14 6.22
N PHE A 59 -6.34 -1.99 5.63
CA PHE A 59 -6.55 -2.05 4.18
C PHE A 59 -6.98 -0.70 3.61
N GLU A 60 -7.96 -0.07 4.21
CA GLU A 60 -8.48 1.21 3.71
C GLU A 60 -7.44 2.34 3.83
N GLY A 61 -6.61 2.32 4.87
CA GLY A 61 -5.50 3.25 5.02
C GLY A 61 -4.43 3.07 3.93
N LYS A 62 -4.10 1.82 3.61
CA LYS A 62 -3.18 1.51 2.50
C LYS A 62 -3.74 1.98 1.17
N ILE A 63 -5.01 1.70 0.89
CA ILE A 63 -5.69 2.16 -0.32
C ILE A 63 -5.70 3.69 -0.40
N SER A 64 -5.95 4.37 0.71
CA SER A 64 -5.91 5.83 0.81
C SER A 64 -4.52 6.40 0.49
N ALA A 65 -3.45 5.79 1.01
CA ALA A 65 -2.08 6.18 0.70
C ALA A 65 -1.75 5.99 -0.79
N ILE A 66 -2.20 4.90 -1.38
CA ILE A 66 -1.99 4.59 -2.80
C ILE A 66 -2.74 5.60 -3.69
N GLN A 67 -3.97 5.93 -3.33
CA GLN A 67 -4.75 6.95 -4.03
C GLN A 67 -4.03 8.30 -4.00
N TYR A 68 -3.52 8.69 -2.84
CA TYR A 68 -2.74 9.91 -2.68
C TYR A 68 -1.50 9.92 -3.58
N ALA A 69 -0.76 8.80 -3.61
CA ALA A 69 0.41 8.67 -4.48
C ALA A 69 0.05 8.82 -5.96
N ARG A 70 -1.01 8.14 -6.41
CA ARG A 70 -1.47 8.20 -7.79
C ARG A 70 -1.93 9.60 -8.19
N GLU A 71 -2.74 10.25 -7.36
CA GLU A 71 -3.30 11.58 -7.64
C GLU A 71 -2.26 12.70 -7.59
N ASN A 72 -1.18 12.51 -6.85
CA ASN A 72 -0.11 13.49 -6.69
C ASN A 72 1.17 13.13 -7.47
N ASN A 73 1.12 12.11 -8.33
CA ASN A 73 2.25 11.65 -9.13
C ASN A 73 3.50 11.31 -8.30
N ILE A 74 3.30 10.75 -7.12
CA ILE A 74 4.38 10.28 -6.26
C ILE A 74 4.73 8.84 -6.65
N PRO A 75 6.00 8.51 -6.90
CA PRO A 75 6.42 7.15 -7.17
C PRO A 75 5.93 6.18 -6.09
N PHE A 76 5.35 5.08 -6.54
CA PHE A 76 4.76 4.06 -5.66
C PHE A 76 5.37 2.69 -5.94
N PHE A 77 5.62 1.94 -4.86
CA PHE A 77 6.03 0.54 -4.95
C PHE A 77 5.23 -0.31 -3.97
N GLY A 78 4.50 -1.29 -4.51
CA GLY A 78 3.70 -2.22 -3.72
C GLY A 78 4.28 -3.63 -3.78
N ILE A 79 4.52 -4.25 -2.61
CA ILE A 79 5.06 -5.59 -2.50
C ILE A 79 3.97 -6.51 -1.96
N CYS A 80 3.68 -7.63 -2.66
CA CYS A 80 2.71 -8.63 -2.23
C CYS A 80 1.35 -7.99 -1.93
N LEU A 81 0.97 -7.88 -0.66
CA LEU A 81 -0.27 -7.20 -0.24
C LEU A 81 -0.33 -5.75 -0.74
N GLY A 82 0.81 -5.05 -0.76
CA GLY A 82 0.86 -3.68 -1.28
C GLY A 82 0.48 -3.58 -2.75
N LEU A 83 0.89 -4.54 -3.57
CA LEU A 83 0.45 -4.64 -4.97
C LEU A 83 -1.06 -4.91 -5.05
N GLN A 84 -1.57 -5.83 -4.24
CA GLN A 84 -2.99 -6.14 -4.19
C GLN A 84 -3.83 -4.92 -3.83
N MET A 85 -3.39 -4.13 -2.86
CA MET A 85 -4.07 -2.89 -2.47
C MET A 85 -4.05 -1.85 -3.60
N ALA A 86 -2.98 -1.79 -4.38
CA ALA A 86 -2.91 -0.92 -5.56
C ALA A 86 -3.93 -1.33 -6.63
N VAL A 87 -4.10 -2.63 -6.85
CA VAL A 87 -5.13 -3.15 -7.76
C VAL A 87 -6.53 -2.77 -7.29
N LEU A 88 -6.82 -2.90 -6.00
CA LEU A 88 -8.11 -2.50 -5.43
C LEU A 88 -8.35 -1.00 -5.54
N GLU A 89 -7.34 -0.17 -5.25
CA GLU A 89 -7.46 1.27 -5.38
C GLU A 89 -7.81 1.66 -6.82
N PHE A 90 -7.10 1.11 -7.78
CA PHE A 90 -7.32 1.37 -9.20
C PHE A 90 -8.73 0.93 -9.64
N ALA A 91 -9.13 -0.27 -9.25
CA ALA A 91 -10.46 -0.79 -9.55
C ALA A 91 -11.57 0.11 -9.01
N ARG A 92 -11.44 0.56 -7.75
CA ARG A 92 -12.45 1.42 -7.11
C ARG A 92 -12.50 2.83 -7.67
N ASN A 93 -11.33 3.47 -7.83
CA ASN A 93 -11.26 4.91 -8.07
C ASN A 93 -11.04 5.28 -9.54
N VAL A 94 -10.53 4.38 -10.35
CA VAL A 94 -10.33 4.61 -11.78
C VAL A 94 -11.37 3.83 -12.61
N CYS A 95 -11.60 2.55 -12.29
CA CYS A 95 -12.56 1.71 -13.00
C CYS A 95 -14.01 1.84 -12.48
N SER A 96 -14.24 2.62 -11.43
CA SER A 96 -15.55 2.83 -10.81
C SER A 96 -16.24 1.58 -10.26
N ILE A 97 -15.46 0.57 -9.89
CA ILE A 97 -15.94 -0.64 -9.20
C ILE A 97 -15.87 -0.38 -7.70
N LYS A 98 -16.83 0.37 -7.18
CA LYS A 98 -16.77 0.92 -5.81
C LYS A 98 -16.67 -0.13 -4.70
N ASP A 99 -17.20 -1.32 -4.92
CA ASP A 99 -17.17 -2.44 -3.97
C ASP A 99 -16.06 -3.47 -4.27
N ALA A 100 -15.10 -3.14 -5.14
CA ALA A 100 -13.96 -4.01 -5.43
C ALA A 100 -13.26 -4.42 -4.13
N GLN A 101 -13.04 -5.72 -3.95
CA GLN A 101 -12.52 -6.29 -2.72
C GLN A 101 -11.60 -7.47 -3.00
N THR A 102 -10.81 -7.84 -2.02
CA THR A 102 -10.05 -9.09 -1.99
C THR A 102 -10.77 -10.13 -1.14
N ARG A 103 -10.62 -11.40 -1.51
CA ARG A 103 -11.17 -12.52 -0.75
C ARG A 103 -10.57 -12.64 0.67
N GLU A 104 -9.42 -12.07 0.92
CA GLU A 104 -8.81 -12.02 2.25
C GLU A 104 -9.54 -11.07 3.22
N SER A 105 -10.29 -10.10 2.69
CA SER A 105 -11.06 -9.20 3.53
C SER A 105 -12.25 -9.92 4.19
N LYS A 106 -12.52 -9.59 5.43
CA LYS A 106 -13.74 -10.02 6.15
C LYS A 106 -15.00 -9.37 5.59
N LYS A 107 -14.87 -8.25 4.89
CA LYS A 107 -15.97 -7.55 4.26
C LYS A 107 -16.41 -8.30 3.00
N ARG A 108 -17.70 -8.61 2.92
CA ARG A 108 -18.27 -9.23 1.72
C ARG A 108 -18.44 -8.22 0.60
N SER A 109 -18.27 -8.67 -0.62
CA SER A 109 -18.49 -7.89 -1.84
C SER A 109 -19.08 -8.78 -2.94
N LYS A 110 -19.68 -8.16 -3.93
CA LYS A 110 -20.08 -8.82 -5.18
C LYS A 110 -18.95 -8.87 -6.20
N ASN A 111 -17.93 -8.03 -6.04
CA ASN A 111 -16.82 -7.85 -6.98
C ASN A 111 -15.48 -8.13 -6.30
N TYR A 112 -15.12 -9.40 -6.23
CA TYR A 112 -13.79 -9.81 -5.78
C TYR A 112 -12.82 -9.73 -6.96
N ILE A 113 -11.95 -8.73 -6.92
CA ILE A 113 -10.92 -8.49 -7.95
C ILE A 113 -9.71 -9.39 -7.70
N ILE A 114 -9.45 -9.70 -6.42
CA ILE A 114 -8.39 -10.62 -6.00
C ILE A 114 -9.08 -11.80 -5.31
N ASP A 115 -8.88 -12.98 -5.84
CA ASP A 115 -9.56 -14.18 -5.40
C ASP A 115 -8.61 -15.40 -5.38
N ILE A 116 -9.07 -16.48 -4.80
CA ILE A 116 -8.36 -17.75 -4.72
C ILE A 116 -8.51 -18.46 -6.07
N MET A 117 -7.41 -19.00 -6.58
CA MET A 117 -7.44 -19.82 -7.79
C MET A 117 -8.09 -21.18 -7.49
N GLU A 118 -9.05 -21.58 -8.32
CA GLU A 118 -9.83 -22.82 -8.12
C GLU A 118 -8.98 -24.10 -8.15
N SER A 119 -7.78 -24.03 -8.73
CA SER A 119 -6.86 -25.17 -8.91
C SER A 119 -5.77 -25.29 -7.85
N GLN A 120 -5.85 -24.55 -6.79
CA GLN A 120 -4.84 -24.58 -5.73
C GLN A 120 -5.42 -24.97 -4.37
#